data_c0a77671b814c521b732f39d34d7913d
#
_entry.id   c0a77671b814c521b732f39d34d7913d
#
_cell.length_a   1.000
_cell.length_b   1.000
_cell.length_c   1.000
_cell.angle_alpha   90.00
_cell.angle_beta   90.00
_cell.angle_gamma   90.00
#
_symmetry.space_group_name_H-M   'P 1'
#
loop_
_entity.id
_entity.type
_entity.pdbx_description
1 polymer ?
#
loop_
_entity_poly.entity_id
_entity_poly.type
_entity_poly.pdbx_seq_one_letter_code
_entity_poly.pdbx_strand_id
1 'polypeptide(L)'
;MENMGIKRVPTYFNEFACIGGACEDNCCIGWEVDIDDESLEVYNSVGGEFGDRLRRYMSNENSFTLKNNRCPFLNDKNLCDIFINIGEDKLCTVCTEYPRFTETYGSLTEKGLGMSCESAAEFIFKSDKPTGFETEKFDYEEECDEDFLRILLNVRENIFDVLKNRKMNISDRVKTILNYAYDVQDKINNNNVDKVPQSVDNCDFSQSEKCINDIKECVKLCLSLEIMEDSWTGVIENTLGIFDNYDNLSGEFDLYISGREYEYENLLVYFIYRYLLKAVFDCDVLTKVRFAAVSYVIIRQLDIARWLRNGKEFSLKDRIKNCVLYSKEVEHCQDNIDFFDEEFLFNPIFEHNRFLNLI
;
A
#
# COMPACT_ATOMS: atom_id res chain seq x y z
N MET A 1 -10.10 -14.68 -33.43
CA MET A 1 -8.76 -14.44 -32.81
C MET A 1 -8.96 -14.77 -31.36
N GLU A 2 -8.17 -15.67 -30.80
CA GLU A 2 -8.23 -15.93 -29.39
C GLU A 2 -7.86 -14.64 -28.65
N ASN A 3 -8.74 -14.13 -27.80
CA ASN A 3 -8.45 -12.97 -27.00
C ASN A 3 -7.41 -13.39 -25.96
N MET A 4 -6.30 -12.64 -25.90
CA MET A 4 -5.20 -12.94 -24.98
C MET A 4 -5.24 -11.99 -23.80
N GLY A 5 -5.43 -12.54 -22.61
CA GLY A 5 -5.27 -11.81 -21.37
C GLY A 5 -3.79 -11.66 -20.97
N ILE A 6 -3.51 -10.71 -20.12
CA ILE A 6 -2.18 -10.45 -19.55
C ILE A 6 -2.27 -10.53 -18.04
N LYS A 7 -1.43 -11.37 -17.44
CA LYS A 7 -1.14 -11.33 -16.01
C LYS A 7 0.14 -10.53 -15.79
N ARG A 8 0.15 -9.58 -14.86
CA ARG A 8 1.30 -8.73 -14.54
C ARG A 8 1.62 -8.80 -13.06
N VAL A 9 2.91 -8.93 -12.73
CA VAL A 9 3.40 -8.99 -11.34
C VAL A 9 4.70 -8.18 -11.19
N PRO A 10 4.99 -7.60 -10.02
CA PRO A 10 6.33 -7.07 -9.73
C PRO A 10 7.37 -8.18 -9.77
N THR A 11 8.59 -7.88 -10.23
CA THR A 11 9.67 -8.86 -10.38
C THR A 11 10.01 -9.64 -9.11
N TYR A 12 9.76 -9.05 -7.94
CA TYR A 12 9.98 -9.70 -6.63
C TYR A 12 8.81 -10.60 -6.19
N PHE A 13 7.67 -10.61 -6.90
CA PHE A 13 6.45 -11.30 -6.46
C PHE A 13 6.65 -12.80 -6.22
N ASN A 14 7.35 -13.46 -7.13
CA ASN A 14 7.60 -14.91 -7.07
C ASN A 14 8.70 -15.31 -6.07
N GLU A 15 9.46 -14.33 -5.57
CA GLU A 15 10.49 -14.56 -4.54
C GLU A 15 9.90 -14.59 -3.12
N PHE A 16 8.66 -14.14 -2.94
CA PHE A 16 8.03 -14.04 -1.62
C PHE A 16 7.82 -15.41 -1.00
N ALA A 17 8.26 -15.53 0.25
CA ALA A 17 7.96 -16.64 1.13
C ALA A 17 7.63 -16.11 2.54
N CYS A 18 6.60 -16.69 3.17
CA CYS A 18 6.27 -16.39 4.54
C CYS A 18 7.40 -16.84 5.49
N ILE A 19 7.85 -15.95 6.38
CA ILE A 19 8.90 -16.23 7.36
C ILE A 19 8.38 -16.93 8.65
N GLY A 20 7.06 -17.18 8.71
CA GLY A 20 6.41 -17.95 9.76
C GLY A 20 6.72 -17.43 11.17
N GLY A 21 7.21 -18.29 12.04
CA GLY A 21 7.51 -17.93 13.44
C GLY A 21 8.63 -16.91 13.64
N ALA A 22 9.38 -16.53 12.61
CA ALA A 22 10.38 -15.47 12.66
C ALA A 22 9.78 -14.05 12.45
N CYS A 23 8.49 -13.96 12.07
CA CYS A 23 7.80 -12.71 11.88
C CYS A 23 7.55 -12.00 13.22
N GLU A 24 8.00 -10.74 13.34
CA GLU A 24 7.75 -9.93 14.54
C GLU A 24 6.30 -9.38 14.54
N ASP A 25 5.72 -9.19 13.36
CA ASP A 25 4.39 -8.65 13.15
C ASP A 25 3.49 -9.69 12.45
N ASN A 26 3.05 -10.68 13.24
CA ASN A 26 2.40 -11.87 12.74
C ASN A 26 0.94 -11.63 12.34
N CYS A 27 0.59 -11.90 11.08
CA CYS A 27 -0.76 -11.75 10.53
C CYS A 27 -1.84 -12.66 11.17
N CYS A 28 -1.47 -13.59 12.05
CA CYS A 28 -2.41 -14.38 12.86
C CYS A 28 -2.76 -13.70 14.19
N ILE A 29 -2.43 -12.42 14.35
CA ILE A 29 -2.68 -11.62 15.57
C ILE A 29 -3.41 -10.35 15.16
N GLY A 30 -4.51 -10.02 15.84
CA GLY A 30 -5.27 -8.80 15.62
C GLY A 30 -6.29 -8.87 14.47
N TRP A 31 -6.40 -9.99 13.78
CA TRP A 31 -7.24 -10.13 12.59
C TRP A 31 -8.25 -11.25 12.74
N GLU A 32 -9.48 -11.00 12.35
CA GLU A 32 -10.44 -12.07 12.07
C GLU A 32 -9.99 -12.81 10.81
N VAL A 33 -10.07 -14.13 10.87
CA VAL A 33 -9.72 -15.01 9.74
C VAL A 33 -10.99 -15.63 9.22
N ASP A 34 -11.46 -15.15 8.08
CA ASP A 34 -12.61 -15.72 7.38
C ASP A 34 -12.27 -17.08 6.80
N ILE A 35 -13.22 -18.00 6.88
CA ILE A 35 -13.10 -19.35 6.38
C ILE A 35 -14.02 -19.47 5.16
N ASP A 36 -13.44 -19.66 3.99
CA ASP A 36 -14.20 -19.91 2.77
C ASP A 36 -14.94 -21.25 2.83
N ASP A 37 -15.98 -21.40 1.98
CA ASP A 37 -16.88 -22.57 2.01
C ASP A 37 -16.13 -23.88 1.79
N GLU A 38 -15.13 -23.91 0.90
CA GLU A 38 -14.33 -25.09 0.62
C GLU A 38 -13.49 -25.49 1.85
N SER A 39 -12.85 -24.54 2.48
CA SER A 39 -12.10 -24.75 3.72
C SER A 39 -13.01 -25.16 4.87
N LEU A 40 -14.22 -24.62 4.96
CA LEU A 40 -15.21 -24.98 5.96
C LEU A 40 -15.62 -26.45 5.83
N GLU A 41 -15.88 -26.95 4.61
CA GLU A 41 -16.17 -28.35 4.36
C GLU A 41 -15.00 -29.25 4.79
N VAL A 42 -13.77 -28.87 4.43
CA VAL A 42 -12.57 -29.61 4.83
C VAL A 42 -12.44 -29.65 6.36
N TYR A 43 -12.55 -28.52 7.05
CA TYR A 43 -12.40 -28.46 8.52
C TYR A 43 -13.47 -29.24 9.25
N ASN A 44 -14.68 -29.27 8.75
CA ASN A 44 -15.76 -30.10 9.29
C ASN A 44 -15.51 -31.60 9.10
N SER A 45 -14.79 -32.00 8.06
CA SER A 45 -14.48 -33.42 7.76
C SER A 45 -13.29 -33.97 8.56
N VAL A 46 -12.46 -33.11 9.16
CA VAL A 46 -11.29 -33.53 9.94
C VAL A 46 -11.72 -34.27 11.20
N GLY A 47 -11.21 -35.49 11.36
CA GLY A 47 -11.50 -36.34 12.52
C GLY A 47 -10.54 -36.12 13.71
N GLY A 48 -10.84 -36.75 14.83
CA GLY A 48 -10.00 -36.77 16.03
C GLY A 48 -9.98 -35.41 16.78
N GLU A 49 -9.08 -35.34 17.76
CA GLU A 49 -8.99 -34.18 18.67
C GLU A 49 -8.74 -32.87 17.95
N PHE A 50 -7.97 -32.90 16.85
CA PHE A 50 -7.70 -31.70 16.07
C PHE A 50 -8.94 -31.21 15.32
N GLY A 51 -9.73 -32.11 14.76
CA GLY A 51 -11.01 -31.77 14.13
C GLY A 51 -12.02 -31.19 15.13
N ASP A 52 -12.08 -31.75 16.35
CA ASP A 52 -12.92 -31.19 17.42
C ASP A 52 -12.47 -29.79 17.84
N ARG A 53 -11.14 -29.53 17.82
CA ARG A 53 -10.57 -28.20 18.06
C ARG A 53 -10.95 -27.24 16.93
N LEU A 54 -10.86 -27.64 15.67
CA LEU A 54 -11.30 -26.82 14.52
C LEU A 54 -12.75 -26.37 14.70
N ARG A 55 -13.66 -27.30 14.85
CA ARG A 55 -15.10 -27.00 15.05
C ARG A 55 -15.41 -26.13 16.25
N ARG A 56 -14.64 -26.25 17.33
CA ARG A 56 -14.82 -25.44 18.54
C ARG A 56 -14.49 -23.97 18.34
N TYR A 57 -13.53 -23.65 17.47
CA TYR A 57 -13.07 -22.28 17.24
C TYR A 57 -13.60 -21.66 15.96
N MET A 58 -14.42 -22.37 15.18
CA MET A 58 -15.19 -21.79 14.08
C MET A 58 -16.43 -21.10 14.63
N SER A 59 -16.69 -19.87 14.22
CA SER A 59 -17.90 -19.10 14.53
C SER A 59 -19.06 -19.49 13.62
N ASN A 60 -20.27 -19.04 13.94
CA ASN A 60 -21.44 -19.18 13.06
C ASN A 60 -21.36 -18.32 11.79
N GLU A 61 -20.43 -17.36 11.76
CA GLU A 61 -20.18 -16.43 10.65
C GLU A 61 -19.02 -16.92 9.77
N ASN A 62 -18.63 -18.19 9.89
CA ASN A 62 -17.54 -18.80 9.13
C ASN A 62 -16.19 -18.08 9.32
N SER A 63 -15.87 -17.69 10.56
CA SER A 63 -14.57 -17.13 10.92
C SER A 63 -13.95 -17.86 12.10
N PHE A 64 -12.63 -17.70 12.34
CA PHE A 64 -12.02 -18.22 13.54
C PHE A 64 -12.22 -17.25 14.73
N THR A 65 -12.80 -17.76 15.81
CA THR A 65 -12.95 -17.00 17.06
C THR A 65 -11.58 -16.76 17.70
N LEU A 66 -11.13 -15.52 17.73
CA LEU A 66 -9.83 -15.15 18.31
C LEU A 66 -9.79 -15.46 19.82
N LYS A 67 -8.60 -15.86 20.29
CA LYS A 67 -8.31 -16.03 21.69
C LYS A 67 -7.23 -15.04 22.12
N ASN A 68 -7.58 -14.09 22.97
CA ASN A 68 -6.66 -13.00 23.36
C ASN A 68 -6.08 -12.27 22.14
N ASN A 69 -6.92 -11.90 21.20
CA ASN A 69 -6.57 -11.24 19.94
C ASN A 69 -5.60 -12.04 19.05
N ARG A 70 -5.58 -13.38 19.18
CA ARG A 70 -4.73 -14.29 18.41
C ARG A 70 -5.58 -15.37 17.73
N CYS A 71 -5.20 -15.77 16.55
CA CYS A 71 -5.77 -16.96 15.91
C CYS A 71 -5.60 -18.17 16.85
N PRO A 72 -6.67 -18.97 17.11
CA PRO A 72 -6.62 -20.10 18.04
C PRO A 72 -5.71 -21.24 17.58
N PHE A 73 -5.24 -21.16 16.32
CA PHE A 73 -4.31 -22.13 15.72
C PHE A 73 -2.87 -21.61 15.63
N LEU A 74 -2.60 -20.41 16.11
CA LEU A 74 -1.23 -19.92 16.28
C LEU A 74 -0.66 -20.44 17.61
N ASN A 75 0.29 -21.36 17.55
CA ASN A 75 0.89 -21.99 18.75
C ASN A 75 1.92 -21.08 19.45
N ASP A 76 2.47 -21.57 20.58
CA ASP A 76 3.45 -20.82 21.39
C ASP A 76 4.78 -20.55 20.67
N LYS A 77 5.05 -21.22 19.54
CA LYS A 77 6.21 -20.98 18.68
C LYS A 77 5.89 -20.05 17.50
N ASN A 78 4.72 -19.40 17.52
CA ASN A 78 4.20 -18.60 16.41
C ASN A 78 4.13 -19.37 15.09
N LEU A 79 3.81 -20.65 15.13
CA LEU A 79 3.57 -21.51 13.97
C LEU A 79 2.11 -21.91 13.90
N CYS A 80 1.60 -22.11 12.68
CA CYS A 80 0.22 -22.48 12.42
C CYS A 80 -0.02 -23.98 12.67
N ASP A 81 -0.90 -24.31 13.62
CA ASP A 81 -1.27 -25.70 13.92
C ASP A 81 -2.08 -26.35 12.81
N ILE A 82 -2.82 -25.59 11.99
CA ILE A 82 -3.54 -26.11 10.80
C ILE A 82 -2.50 -26.62 9.80
N PHE A 83 -1.50 -25.78 9.47
CA PHE A 83 -0.39 -26.18 8.59
C PHE A 83 0.33 -27.44 9.09
N ILE A 84 0.62 -27.50 10.40
CA ILE A 84 1.37 -28.63 11.00
C ILE A 84 0.57 -29.92 10.99
N ASN A 85 -0.76 -29.87 11.27
CA ASN A 85 -1.55 -31.08 11.48
C ASN A 85 -2.23 -31.61 10.20
N ILE A 86 -2.60 -30.73 9.25
CA ILE A 86 -3.36 -31.14 8.05
C ILE A 86 -2.77 -30.65 6.74
N GLY A 87 -1.69 -29.83 6.77
CA GLY A 87 -0.93 -29.42 5.58
C GLY A 87 -1.23 -27.99 5.11
N GLU A 88 -0.31 -27.47 4.30
CA GLU A 88 -0.40 -26.14 3.71
C GLU A 88 -1.59 -25.99 2.76
N ASP A 89 -1.87 -27.05 2.00
CA ASP A 89 -2.96 -27.14 1.03
C ASP A 89 -4.37 -27.13 1.66
N LYS A 90 -4.45 -27.11 2.99
CA LYS A 90 -5.69 -27.04 3.76
C LYS A 90 -5.84 -25.73 4.54
N LEU A 91 -4.98 -24.76 4.30
CA LEU A 91 -5.18 -23.40 4.81
C LEU A 91 -6.35 -22.75 4.07
N CYS A 92 -7.17 -21.95 4.77
CA CYS A 92 -8.22 -21.17 4.11
C CYS A 92 -7.63 -20.13 3.16
N THR A 93 -8.44 -19.69 2.20
CA THR A 93 -8.03 -18.81 1.11
C THR A 93 -7.34 -17.53 1.63
N VAL A 94 -7.89 -16.88 2.67
CA VAL A 94 -7.28 -15.68 3.24
C VAL A 94 -5.88 -15.95 3.81
N CYS A 95 -5.65 -17.11 4.42
CA CYS A 95 -4.35 -17.49 4.97
C CYS A 95 -3.32 -17.85 3.89
N THR A 96 -3.79 -18.44 2.78
CA THR A 96 -2.95 -18.84 1.64
C THR A 96 -2.56 -17.64 0.79
N GLU A 97 -3.51 -16.74 0.52
CA GLU A 97 -3.32 -15.61 -0.36
C GLU A 97 -2.60 -14.44 0.34
N TYR A 98 -2.84 -14.20 1.64
CA TYR A 98 -2.16 -13.10 2.33
C TYR A 98 -0.63 -13.22 2.28
N PRO A 99 0.10 -12.18 1.95
CA PRO A 99 -0.31 -10.78 1.70
C PRO A 99 -0.54 -10.46 0.21
N ARG A 100 -0.87 -11.45 -0.61
CA ARG A 100 -1.08 -11.25 -2.05
C ARG A 100 -2.41 -10.56 -2.30
N PHE A 101 -2.41 -9.57 -3.17
CA PHE A 101 -3.64 -9.02 -3.74
C PHE A 101 -3.73 -9.35 -5.22
N THR A 102 -4.94 -9.46 -5.72
CA THR A 102 -5.23 -9.69 -7.14
C THR A 102 -6.32 -8.72 -7.56
N GLU A 103 -6.08 -7.99 -8.65
CA GLU A 103 -7.02 -7.05 -9.24
C GLU A 103 -7.17 -7.39 -10.73
N THR A 104 -8.39 -7.39 -11.22
CA THR A 104 -8.70 -7.72 -12.63
C THR A 104 -9.38 -6.55 -13.31
N TYR A 105 -8.86 -6.16 -14.46
CA TYR A 105 -9.29 -5.04 -15.28
C TYR A 105 -9.49 -5.54 -16.72
N GLY A 106 -10.64 -6.15 -17.00
CA GLY A 106 -10.87 -6.79 -18.30
C GLY A 106 -9.83 -7.89 -18.57
N SER A 107 -9.13 -7.77 -19.68
CA SER A 107 -8.08 -8.73 -20.08
C SER A 107 -6.77 -8.64 -19.27
N LEU A 108 -6.65 -7.67 -18.35
CA LEU A 108 -5.48 -7.51 -17.49
C LEU A 108 -5.78 -7.99 -16.07
N THR A 109 -4.98 -8.95 -15.57
CA THR A 109 -4.95 -9.33 -14.16
C THR A 109 -3.62 -8.93 -13.55
N GLU A 110 -3.66 -8.14 -12.50
CA GLU A 110 -2.47 -7.74 -11.75
C GLU A 110 -2.45 -8.40 -10.36
N LYS A 111 -1.28 -8.88 -9.97
CA LYS A 111 -1.04 -9.40 -8.62
C LYS A 111 0.12 -8.64 -7.99
N GLY A 112 0.06 -8.47 -6.68
CA GLY A 112 1.13 -7.84 -5.91
C GLY A 112 1.16 -8.34 -4.48
N LEU A 113 2.08 -7.78 -3.69
CA LEU A 113 2.24 -8.09 -2.27
C LEU A 113 1.84 -6.88 -1.45
N GLY A 114 0.95 -7.07 -0.47
CA GLY A 114 0.54 -6.03 0.47
C GLY A 114 1.67 -5.62 1.42
N MET A 115 1.86 -4.33 1.59
CA MET A 115 2.92 -3.75 2.43
C MET A 115 2.68 -3.96 3.93
N SER A 116 1.48 -4.38 4.33
CA SER A 116 1.13 -4.73 5.72
C SER A 116 1.84 -5.99 6.25
N CYS A 117 2.48 -6.77 5.39
CA CYS A 117 3.28 -7.92 5.77
C CYS A 117 4.77 -7.54 5.84
N GLU A 118 5.44 -7.81 6.97
CA GLU A 118 6.86 -7.51 7.20
C GLU A 118 7.77 -8.09 6.12
N SER A 119 7.55 -9.36 5.76
CA SER A 119 8.34 -10.02 4.72
C SER A 119 8.06 -9.44 3.32
N ALA A 120 6.81 -9.12 3.01
CA ALA A 120 6.47 -8.48 1.73
C ALA A 120 7.07 -7.07 1.62
N ALA A 121 6.99 -6.28 2.70
CA ALA A 121 7.59 -4.95 2.77
C ALA A 121 9.12 -5.00 2.57
N GLU A 122 9.80 -6.03 3.10
CA GLU A 122 11.23 -6.22 2.83
C GLU A 122 11.51 -6.36 1.32
N PHE A 123 10.72 -7.15 0.59
CA PHE A 123 10.88 -7.29 -0.86
C PHE A 123 10.61 -5.98 -1.61
N ILE A 124 9.67 -5.17 -1.16
CA ILE A 124 9.37 -3.86 -1.75
C ILE A 124 10.57 -2.90 -1.59
N PHE A 125 11.22 -2.87 -0.43
CA PHE A 125 12.17 -1.82 -0.07
C PHE A 125 13.66 -2.22 -0.18
N LYS A 126 14.01 -3.52 -0.20
CA LYS A 126 15.42 -3.97 -0.13
C LYS A 126 16.26 -3.64 -1.35
N SER A 127 15.65 -3.46 -2.52
CA SER A 127 16.36 -3.27 -3.79
C SER A 127 16.53 -1.79 -4.12
N ASP A 128 17.75 -1.38 -4.43
CA ASP A 128 18.05 -0.06 -4.99
C ASP A 128 17.78 0.04 -6.51
N LYS A 129 17.44 -1.09 -7.15
CA LYS A 129 17.04 -1.09 -8.57
C LYS A 129 15.57 -0.68 -8.68
N PRO A 130 15.19 0.09 -9.69
CA PRO A 130 13.79 0.42 -9.94
C PRO A 130 12.94 -0.85 -10.05
N THR A 131 11.76 -0.83 -9.44
CA THR A 131 10.82 -1.95 -9.53
C THR A 131 10.47 -2.23 -10.99
N GLY A 132 10.71 -3.46 -11.41
CA GLY A 132 10.30 -3.99 -12.71
C GLY A 132 9.03 -4.81 -12.61
N PHE A 133 8.44 -5.14 -13.76
CA PHE A 133 7.24 -5.97 -13.85
C PHE A 133 7.43 -7.09 -14.87
N GLU A 134 6.94 -8.27 -14.53
CA GLU A 134 6.88 -9.44 -15.42
C GLU A 134 5.45 -9.61 -15.92
N THR A 135 5.31 -10.08 -17.15
CA THR A 135 4.00 -10.33 -17.77
C THR A 135 3.93 -11.76 -18.31
N GLU A 136 2.79 -12.40 -18.10
CA GLU A 136 2.44 -13.71 -18.65
C GLU A 136 1.15 -13.60 -19.42
N LYS A 137 1.04 -14.30 -20.56
CA LYS A 137 -0.19 -14.33 -21.35
C LYS A 137 -1.03 -15.54 -20.97
N PHE A 138 -2.34 -15.36 -20.97
CA PHE A 138 -3.30 -16.43 -20.76
C PHE A 138 -4.51 -16.29 -21.70
N ASP A 139 -5.24 -17.38 -21.92
CA ASP A 139 -6.44 -17.36 -22.74
C ASP A 139 -7.56 -16.62 -22.02
N TYR A 140 -8.17 -15.66 -22.72
CA TYR A 140 -9.22 -14.81 -22.18
C TYR A 140 -10.45 -14.84 -23.13
N GLU A 141 -11.63 -15.13 -22.57
CA GLU A 141 -12.83 -15.39 -23.36
C GLU A 141 -13.84 -14.22 -23.37
N GLU A 142 -13.68 -13.23 -22.47
CA GLU A 142 -14.64 -12.13 -22.35
C GLU A 142 -14.26 -10.96 -23.27
N GLU A 143 -15.29 -10.29 -23.82
CA GLU A 143 -15.11 -9.00 -24.50
C GLU A 143 -15.22 -7.88 -23.46
N CYS A 144 -14.25 -6.96 -23.46
CA CYS A 144 -14.27 -5.78 -22.61
C CYS A 144 -13.86 -4.53 -23.41
N ASP A 145 -14.37 -3.37 -23.00
CA ASP A 145 -13.90 -2.09 -23.51
C ASP A 145 -12.55 -1.76 -22.88
N GLU A 146 -11.49 -1.96 -23.66
CA GLU A 146 -10.11 -1.75 -23.20
C GLU A 146 -9.59 -0.34 -23.53
N ASP A 147 -10.35 0.52 -24.22
CA ASP A 147 -9.82 1.80 -24.66
C ASP A 147 -9.44 2.70 -23.49
N PHE A 148 -10.29 2.78 -22.48
CA PHE A 148 -9.98 3.57 -21.28
C PHE A 148 -8.87 2.92 -20.44
N LEU A 149 -8.89 1.59 -20.28
CA LEU A 149 -7.82 0.87 -19.61
C LEU A 149 -6.45 1.13 -20.28
N ARG A 150 -6.39 1.14 -21.62
CA ARG A 150 -5.15 1.42 -22.36
C ARG A 150 -4.64 2.84 -22.09
N ILE A 151 -5.52 3.81 -21.96
CA ILE A 151 -5.16 5.18 -21.59
C ILE A 151 -4.60 5.21 -20.17
N LEU A 152 -5.25 4.57 -19.21
CA LEU A 152 -4.77 4.49 -17.82
C LEU A 152 -3.44 3.78 -17.70
N LEU A 153 -3.21 2.73 -18.49
CA LEU A 153 -1.91 2.05 -18.55
C LEU A 153 -0.81 3.00 -19.04
N ASN A 154 -1.08 3.79 -20.08
CA ASN A 154 -0.12 4.80 -20.55
C ASN A 154 0.14 5.89 -19.50
N VAL A 155 -0.92 6.37 -18.83
CA VAL A 155 -0.80 7.33 -17.73
C VAL A 155 0.10 6.75 -16.62
N ARG A 156 -0.10 5.49 -16.25
CA ARG A 156 0.69 4.83 -15.21
C ARG A 156 2.16 4.65 -15.61
N GLU A 157 2.45 4.27 -16.84
CA GLU A 157 3.83 4.17 -17.32
C GLU A 157 4.53 5.53 -17.32
N ASN A 158 3.86 6.60 -17.72
CA ASN A 158 4.38 7.97 -17.63
C ASN A 158 4.70 8.35 -16.18
N ILE A 159 3.83 8.00 -15.22
CA ILE A 159 4.08 8.22 -13.79
C ILE A 159 5.29 7.40 -13.33
N PHE A 160 5.41 6.14 -13.72
CA PHE A 160 6.57 5.31 -13.37
C PHE A 160 7.87 5.87 -13.94
N ASP A 161 7.86 6.41 -15.14
CA ASP A 161 9.05 7.03 -15.75
C ASP A 161 9.51 8.27 -14.96
N VAL A 162 8.56 9.10 -14.48
CA VAL A 162 8.88 10.22 -13.59
C VAL A 162 9.45 9.72 -12.26
N LEU A 163 8.80 8.73 -11.63
CA LEU A 163 9.25 8.20 -10.35
C LEU A 163 10.66 7.57 -10.42
N LYS A 164 11.02 6.95 -11.53
CA LYS A 164 12.35 6.37 -11.79
C LYS A 164 13.41 7.40 -12.19
N ASN A 165 13.03 8.65 -12.45
CA ASN A 165 13.98 9.69 -12.86
C ASN A 165 14.79 10.24 -11.69
N ARG A 166 15.83 9.53 -11.29
CA ARG A 166 16.72 9.88 -10.16
C ARG A 166 17.61 11.12 -10.39
N LYS A 167 17.48 11.81 -11.52
CA LYS A 167 18.06 13.14 -11.73
C LYS A 167 17.27 14.24 -11.01
N MET A 168 16.02 13.96 -10.66
CA MET A 168 15.16 14.80 -9.85
C MET A 168 15.14 14.26 -8.41
N ASN A 169 15.08 15.14 -7.42
CA ASN A 169 14.82 14.73 -6.04
C ASN A 169 13.42 14.15 -5.91
N ILE A 170 13.17 13.38 -4.86
CA ILE A 170 11.91 12.65 -4.70
C ILE A 170 10.70 13.60 -4.57
N SER A 171 10.83 14.74 -3.89
CA SER A 171 9.75 15.73 -3.75
C SER A 171 9.32 16.28 -5.11
N ASP A 172 10.27 16.64 -5.96
CA ASP A 172 9.96 17.16 -7.30
C ASP A 172 9.30 16.08 -8.18
N ARG A 173 9.71 14.80 -8.04
CA ARG A 173 9.04 13.69 -8.73
C ARG A 173 7.57 13.57 -8.30
N VAL A 174 7.28 13.64 -6.99
CA VAL A 174 5.92 13.58 -6.46
C VAL A 174 5.08 14.78 -6.92
N LYS A 175 5.62 16.00 -6.87
CA LYS A 175 4.94 17.20 -7.39
C LYS A 175 4.63 17.08 -8.89
N THR A 176 5.57 16.54 -9.66
CA THR A 176 5.41 16.34 -11.11
C THR A 176 4.28 15.35 -11.42
N ILE A 177 4.21 14.20 -10.73
CA ILE A 177 3.13 13.24 -10.96
C ILE A 177 1.76 13.77 -10.50
N LEU A 178 1.72 14.61 -9.46
CA LEU A 178 0.49 15.29 -9.04
C LEU A 178 -0.01 16.26 -10.10
N ASN A 179 0.85 17.13 -10.64
CA ASN A 179 0.49 18.04 -11.73
C ASN A 179 -0.03 17.27 -12.95
N TYR A 180 0.68 16.22 -13.33
CA TYR A 180 0.26 15.36 -14.44
C TYR A 180 -1.11 14.73 -14.19
N ALA A 181 -1.36 14.23 -12.97
CA ALA A 181 -2.66 13.65 -12.62
C ALA A 181 -3.80 14.69 -12.67
N TYR A 182 -3.55 15.93 -12.31
CA TYR A 182 -4.50 17.04 -12.47
C TYR A 182 -4.85 17.26 -13.94
N ASP A 183 -3.85 17.32 -14.82
CA ASP A 183 -4.06 17.51 -16.25
C ASP A 183 -4.84 16.34 -16.86
N VAL A 184 -4.50 15.10 -16.47
CA VAL A 184 -5.24 13.90 -16.88
C VAL A 184 -6.68 13.96 -16.42
N GLN A 185 -6.94 14.29 -15.15
CA GLN A 185 -8.28 14.36 -14.58
C GLN A 185 -9.11 15.47 -15.22
N ASP A 186 -8.51 16.62 -15.53
CA ASP A 186 -9.19 17.69 -16.27
C ASP A 186 -9.71 17.19 -17.64
N LYS A 187 -8.90 16.41 -18.36
CA LYS A 187 -9.31 15.86 -19.65
C LYS A 187 -10.43 14.82 -19.49
N ILE A 188 -10.36 13.98 -18.48
CA ILE A 188 -11.42 13.00 -18.18
C ILE A 188 -12.72 13.72 -17.83
N ASN A 189 -12.69 14.69 -16.92
CA ASN A 189 -13.87 15.45 -16.48
C ASN A 189 -14.57 16.24 -17.61
N ASN A 190 -13.79 16.67 -18.60
CA ASN A 190 -14.30 17.40 -19.77
C ASN A 190 -14.66 16.50 -20.95
N ASN A 191 -14.74 15.18 -20.78
CA ASN A 191 -15.00 14.19 -21.83
C ASN A 191 -14.02 14.29 -23.03
N ASN A 192 -12.76 14.65 -22.76
CA ASN A 192 -11.68 14.76 -23.73
C ASN A 192 -10.62 13.67 -23.50
N VAL A 193 -11.04 12.46 -23.24
CA VAL A 193 -10.16 11.33 -22.90
C VAL A 193 -9.12 11.06 -23.99
N ASP A 194 -9.47 11.32 -25.26
CA ASP A 194 -8.57 11.27 -26.42
C ASP A 194 -7.43 12.30 -26.38
N LYS A 195 -7.55 13.33 -25.52
CA LYS A 195 -6.56 14.41 -25.34
C LYS A 195 -5.76 14.29 -24.05
N VAL A 196 -5.86 13.16 -23.36
CA VAL A 196 -5.00 12.89 -22.18
C VAL A 196 -3.54 13.01 -22.60
N PRO A 197 -2.70 13.76 -21.82
CA PRO A 197 -1.30 13.96 -22.17
C PRO A 197 -0.54 12.65 -22.27
N GLN A 198 0.17 12.45 -23.39
CA GLN A 198 0.94 11.23 -23.68
C GLN A 198 2.34 11.25 -23.07
N SER A 199 2.75 12.37 -22.47
CA SER A 199 4.02 12.55 -21.77
C SER A 199 3.84 13.54 -20.63
N VAL A 200 4.76 13.50 -19.68
CA VAL A 200 4.77 14.40 -18.54
C VAL A 200 5.67 15.60 -18.83
N ASP A 201 5.14 16.79 -18.66
CA ASP A 201 5.91 18.02 -18.82
C ASP A 201 6.84 18.24 -17.61
N ASN A 202 8.03 18.78 -17.88
CA ASN A 202 8.94 19.20 -16.83
C ASN A 202 8.41 20.46 -16.15
N CYS A 203 8.21 20.39 -14.84
CA CYS A 203 7.80 21.51 -14.02
C CYS A 203 9.01 22.04 -13.20
N ASP A 204 9.08 23.37 -13.03
CA ASP A 204 10.04 24.00 -12.14
C ASP A 204 9.37 24.33 -10.80
N PHE A 205 9.83 23.69 -9.73
CA PHE A 205 9.33 23.87 -8.37
C PHE A 205 10.27 24.71 -7.49
N SER A 206 11.25 25.40 -8.07
CA SER A 206 12.24 26.20 -7.34
C SER A 206 11.66 27.30 -6.46
N GLN A 207 10.41 27.73 -6.71
CA GLN A 207 9.67 28.72 -5.94
C GLN A 207 8.62 28.12 -5.00
N SER A 208 8.49 26.79 -4.94
CA SER A 208 7.55 26.12 -4.04
C SER A 208 8.17 26.04 -2.64
N GLU A 209 7.53 26.67 -1.66
CA GLU A 209 7.92 26.59 -0.26
C GLU A 209 7.05 25.62 0.50
N LYS A 210 7.67 24.76 1.32
CA LYS A 210 6.94 23.81 2.16
C LYS A 210 6.12 24.54 3.22
N CYS A 211 4.85 24.22 3.32
CA CYS A 211 3.97 24.70 4.38
C CYS A 211 3.97 23.72 5.56
N ILE A 212 4.80 23.99 6.57
CA ILE A 212 4.97 23.12 7.75
C ILE A 212 3.65 22.92 8.49
N ASN A 213 2.83 23.95 8.59
CA ASN A 213 1.53 23.87 9.25
C ASN A 213 0.59 22.92 8.50
N ASP A 214 0.60 22.93 7.18
CA ASP A 214 -0.23 22.06 6.36
C ASP A 214 0.26 20.61 6.46
N ILE A 215 1.58 20.38 6.50
CA ILE A 215 2.15 19.04 6.76
C ILE A 215 1.70 18.54 8.14
N LYS A 216 1.76 19.38 9.17
CA LYS A 216 1.30 19.06 10.52
C LYS A 216 -0.20 18.70 10.55
N GLU A 217 -1.03 19.50 9.88
CA GLU A 217 -2.47 19.19 9.78
C GLU A 217 -2.74 17.90 9.00
N CYS A 218 -1.98 17.63 7.92
CA CYS A 218 -2.07 16.36 7.19
C CYS A 218 -1.76 15.15 8.11
N VAL A 219 -0.69 15.21 8.91
CA VAL A 219 -0.38 14.15 9.90
C VAL A 219 -1.47 14.04 10.95
N LYS A 220 -2.06 15.16 11.37
CA LYS A 220 -3.10 15.18 12.39
C LYS A 220 -4.41 14.52 11.92
N LEU A 221 -4.71 14.51 10.62
CA LEU A 221 -5.84 13.77 10.07
C LEU A 221 -5.79 12.29 10.46
N CYS A 222 -4.60 11.72 10.61
CA CYS A 222 -4.41 10.34 11.04
C CYS A 222 -4.96 10.03 12.45
N LEU A 223 -5.26 11.04 13.28
CA LEU A 223 -5.94 10.86 14.56
C LEU A 223 -7.47 10.69 14.43
N SER A 224 -8.03 10.95 13.25
CA SER A 224 -9.45 10.82 12.96
C SER A 224 -9.79 9.48 12.30
N LEU A 225 -8.78 8.65 11.99
CA LEU A 225 -8.96 7.34 11.40
C LEU A 225 -9.58 6.36 12.40
N GLU A 226 -10.30 5.37 11.88
CA GLU A 226 -10.69 4.21 12.67
C GLU A 226 -9.43 3.42 13.06
N ILE A 227 -9.28 3.13 14.36
CA ILE A 227 -8.05 2.56 14.90
C ILE A 227 -8.05 1.04 14.69
N MET A 228 -7.12 0.57 13.87
CA MET A 228 -6.86 -0.86 13.63
C MET A 228 -5.76 -1.41 14.55
N GLU A 229 -4.77 -0.59 14.89
CA GLU A 229 -3.61 -0.95 15.71
C GLU A 229 -3.54 -0.06 16.97
N ASP A 230 -3.56 -0.67 18.15
CA ASP A 230 -3.55 0.03 19.46
C ASP A 230 -2.43 1.07 19.60
N SER A 231 -1.31 0.86 18.92
CA SER A 231 -0.14 1.74 18.97
C SER A 231 -0.28 3.01 18.11
N TRP A 232 -1.24 3.05 17.17
CA TRP A 232 -1.34 4.09 16.15
C TRP A 232 -1.42 5.50 16.72
N THR A 233 -2.39 5.75 17.61
CA THR A 233 -2.58 7.09 18.22
C THR A 233 -1.28 7.60 18.85
N GLY A 234 -0.60 6.77 19.66
CA GLY A 234 0.66 7.16 20.30
C GLY A 234 1.79 7.42 19.31
N VAL A 235 1.83 6.69 18.19
CA VAL A 235 2.82 6.94 17.13
C VAL A 235 2.55 8.26 16.43
N ILE A 236 1.30 8.59 16.13
CA ILE A 236 0.93 9.88 15.50
C ILE A 236 1.20 11.05 16.46
N GLU A 237 0.81 10.95 17.73
CA GLU A 237 1.10 12.00 18.74
C GLU A 237 2.61 12.27 18.86
N ASN A 238 3.43 11.21 18.92
CA ASN A 238 4.89 11.35 18.93
C ASN A 238 5.40 12.00 17.63
N THR A 239 4.81 11.67 16.49
CA THR A 239 5.15 12.27 15.19
C THR A 239 4.79 13.75 15.16
N LEU A 240 3.67 14.15 15.72
CA LEU A 240 3.29 15.56 15.84
C LEU A 240 4.28 16.36 16.70
N GLY A 241 4.96 15.73 17.64
CA GLY A 241 6.01 16.37 18.47
C GLY A 241 7.25 16.84 17.70
N ILE A 242 7.53 16.31 16.49
CA ILE A 242 8.69 16.77 15.69
C ILE A 242 8.51 18.19 15.14
N PHE A 243 7.27 18.65 15.03
CA PHE A 243 6.95 19.94 14.39
C PHE A 243 7.42 21.16 15.19
N ASP A 244 7.78 21.01 16.45
CA ASP A 244 8.36 22.09 17.27
C ASP A 244 9.76 22.53 16.77
N ASN A 245 10.46 21.68 16.00
CA ASN A 245 11.77 21.95 15.40
C ASN A 245 11.91 21.37 14.00
N TYR A 246 10.84 21.41 13.22
CA TYR A 246 10.70 20.64 11.98
C TYR A 246 11.72 20.98 10.90
N ASP A 247 11.99 22.29 10.65
CA ASP A 247 12.90 22.73 9.58
C ASP A 247 14.29 22.10 9.70
N ASN A 248 14.84 22.11 10.91
CA ASN A 248 16.14 21.52 11.18
C ASN A 248 16.11 19.99 11.02
N LEU A 249 15.08 19.33 11.60
CA LEU A 249 14.98 17.87 11.58
C LEU A 249 14.74 17.34 10.17
N SER A 250 13.89 18.00 9.39
CA SER A 250 13.59 17.59 8.00
C SER A 250 14.84 17.65 7.13
N GLY A 251 15.59 18.77 7.18
CA GLY A 251 16.83 18.93 6.40
C GLY A 251 17.94 17.97 6.84
N GLU A 252 18.12 17.73 8.15
CA GLU A 252 19.08 16.76 8.65
C GLU A 252 18.73 15.33 8.21
N PHE A 253 17.45 14.98 8.24
CA PHE A 253 16.98 13.66 7.81
C PHE A 253 17.18 13.46 6.31
N ASP A 254 16.90 14.46 5.47
CA ASP A 254 17.14 14.38 4.03
C ASP A 254 18.64 14.13 3.71
N LEU A 255 19.53 14.75 4.45
CA LEU A 255 20.97 14.49 4.33
C LEU A 255 21.33 13.06 4.79
N TYR A 256 20.72 12.61 5.89
CA TYR A 256 20.96 11.28 6.43
C TYR A 256 20.55 10.16 5.48
N ILE A 257 19.37 10.28 4.84
CA ILE A 257 18.87 9.29 3.90
C ILE A 257 19.33 9.49 2.46
N SER A 258 20.18 10.49 2.19
CA SER A 258 20.72 10.72 0.85
C SER A 258 21.38 9.43 0.32
N GLY A 259 21.00 9.00 -0.88
CA GLY A 259 21.39 7.70 -1.44
C GLY A 259 20.43 6.53 -1.11
N ARG A 260 19.44 6.75 -0.24
CA ARG A 260 18.35 5.79 0.06
C ARG A 260 16.97 6.30 -0.38
N GLU A 261 16.91 7.34 -1.18
CA GLU A 261 15.64 7.87 -1.74
C GLU A 261 14.90 6.84 -2.61
N TYR A 262 15.60 5.82 -3.09
CA TYR A 262 14.99 4.70 -3.81
C TYR A 262 13.91 3.97 -2.96
N GLU A 263 13.99 4.02 -1.63
CA GLU A 263 12.97 3.43 -0.76
C GLU A 263 11.63 4.19 -0.89
N TYR A 264 11.66 5.52 -1.03
CA TYR A 264 10.46 6.32 -1.33
C TYR A 264 10.00 6.16 -2.78
N GLU A 265 10.93 5.98 -3.73
CA GLU A 265 10.59 5.61 -5.11
C GLU A 265 9.79 4.30 -5.13
N ASN A 266 10.27 3.26 -4.44
CA ASN A 266 9.60 1.98 -4.34
C ASN A 266 8.24 2.07 -3.65
N LEU A 267 8.13 2.89 -2.59
CA LEU A 267 6.86 3.18 -1.90
C LEU A 267 5.82 3.78 -2.85
N LEU A 268 6.21 4.79 -3.61
CA LEU A 268 5.32 5.46 -4.56
C LEU A 268 4.93 4.52 -5.71
N VAL A 269 5.88 3.76 -6.26
CA VAL A 269 5.59 2.74 -7.29
C VAL A 269 4.61 1.70 -6.75
N TYR A 270 4.75 1.26 -5.50
CA TYR A 270 3.81 0.34 -4.85
C TYR A 270 2.39 0.92 -4.82
N PHE A 271 2.19 2.15 -4.32
CA PHE A 271 0.86 2.76 -4.26
C PHE A 271 0.26 3.00 -5.66
N ILE A 272 1.04 3.50 -6.61
CA ILE A 272 0.58 3.70 -7.99
C ILE A 272 0.24 2.37 -8.65
N TYR A 273 1.02 1.32 -8.46
CA TYR A 273 0.72 -0.01 -9.00
C TYR A 273 -0.58 -0.58 -8.42
N ARG A 274 -0.79 -0.46 -7.12
CA ARG A 274 -1.92 -1.05 -6.42
C ARG A 274 -3.25 -0.31 -6.68
N TYR A 275 -3.21 1.02 -6.81
CA TYR A 275 -4.43 1.82 -6.76
C TYR A 275 -4.79 2.51 -8.07
N LEU A 276 -3.85 2.93 -8.90
CA LEU A 276 -4.13 3.82 -10.02
C LEU A 276 -5.13 3.25 -11.03
N LEU A 277 -5.01 1.97 -11.38
CA LEU A 277 -5.90 1.36 -12.37
C LEU A 277 -7.34 1.14 -11.85
N LYS A 278 -7.59 1.29 -10.54
CA LYS A 278 -8.97 1.32 -10.02
C LYS A 278 -9.78 2.47 -10.63
N ALA A 279 -9.11 3.49 -11.15
CA ALA A 279 -9.72 4.56 -11.93
C ALA A 279 -10.50 4.06 -13.19
N VAL A 280 -10.30 2.80 -13.61
CA VAL A 280 -11.13 2.22 -14.68
C VAL A 280 -12.61 2.11 -14.29
N PHE A 281 -12.89 1.99 -12.97
CA PHE A 281 -14.24 1.83 -12.44
C PHE A 281 -14.92 3.14 -12.06
N ASP A 282 -14.16 4.17 -11.68
CA ASP A 282 -14.68 5.44 -11.14
C ASP A 282 -14.23 6.68 -11.92
N CYS A 283 -13.36 6.52 -12.92
CA CYS A 283 -12.78 7.60 -13.72
C CYS A 283 -11.99 8.64 -12.89
N ASP A 284 -11.51 8.27 -11.70
CA ASP A 284 -10.81 9.18 -10.78
C ASP A 284 -9.32 8.82 -10.61
N VAL A 285 -8.52 9.33 -11.53
CA VAL A 285 -7.05 9.18 -11.51
C VAL A 285 -6.42 10.05 -10.40
N LEU A 286 -6.97 11.26 -10.21
CA LEU A 286 -6.36 12.25 -9.33
C LEU A 286 -6.38 11.79 -7.87
N THR A 287 -7.48 11.26 -7.38
CA THR A 287 -7.60 10.71 -6.01
C THR A 287 -6.60 9.60 -5.77
N LYS A 288 -6.38 8.70 -6.75
CA LYS A 288 -5.41 7.61 -6.60
C LYS A 288 -3.95 8.11 -6.50
N VAL A 289 -3.60 9.15 -7.26
CA VAL A 289 -2.27 9.78 -7.18
C VAL A 289 -2.12 10.63 -5.92
N ARG A 290 -3.18 11.33 -5.48
CA ARG A 290 -3.22 12.05 -4.19
C ARG A 290 -3.00 11.09 -3.02
N PHE A 291 -3.63 9.92 -3.05
CA PHE A 291 -3.45 8.91 -2.01
C PHE A 291 -2.00 8.43 -1.93
N ALA A 292 -1.33 8.17 -3.06
CA ALA A 292 0.09 7.84 -3.08
C ALA A 292 0.97 8.98 -2.51
N ALA A 293 0.66 10.24 -2.86
CA ALA A 293 1.41 11.39 -2.40
C ALA A 293 1.22 11.66 -0.90
N VAL A 294 -0.02 11.55 -0.37
CA VAL A 294 -0.31 11.68 1.07
C VAL A 294 0.36 10.58 1.87
N SER A 295 0.29 9.33 1.38
CA SER A 295 0.98 8.20 2.00
C SER A 295 2.49 8.45 2.12
N TYR A 296 3.11 8.98 1.06
CA TYR A 296 4.51 9.41 1.10
C TYR A 296 4.75 10.49 2.16
N VAL A 297 3.92 11.54 2.20
CA VAL A 297 4.05 12.64 3.17
C VAL A 297 3.97 12.10 4.59
N ILE A 298 2.94 11.31 4.92
CA ILE A 298 2.72 10.78 6.28
C ILE A 298 3.86 9.83 6.67
N ILE A 299 4.19 8.85 5.84
CA ILE A 299 5.25 7.87 6.12
C ILE A 299 6.59 8.57 6.33
N ARG A 300 6.89 9.62 5.56
CA ARG A 300 8.10 10.40 5.75
C ARG A 300 8.14 11.07 7.13
N GLN A 301 7.02 11.56 7.66
CA GLN A 301 6.99 12.13 9.02
C GLN A 301 7.15 11.04 10.10
N LEU A 302 6.57 9.87 9.90
CA LEU A 302 6.80 8.71 10.77
C LEU A 302 8.29 8.32 10.80
N ASP A 303 8.97 8.40 9.66
CA ASP A 303 10.39 8.09 9.53
C ASP A 303 11.27 9.09 10.29
N ILE A 304 11.00 10.39 10.14
CA ILE A 304 11.71 11.46 10.88
C ILE A 304 11.52 11.26 12.38
N ALA A 305 10.29 11.00 12.83
CA ALA A 305 9.99 10.78 14.24
C ALA A 305 10.71 9.53 14.80
N ARG A 306 10.71 8.43 14.05
CA ARG A 306 11.41 7.21 14.43
C ARG A 306 12.93 7.39 14.45
N TRP A 307 13.48 8.05 13.41
CA TRP A 307 14.90 8.38 13.34
C TRP A 307 15.36 9.20 14.55
N LEU A 308 14.60 10.25 14.91
CA LEU A 308 14.89 11.08 16.09
C LEU A 308 14.84 10.25 17.39
N ARG A 309 13.79 9.45 17.56
CA ARG A 309 13.62 8.58 18.73
C ARG A 309 14.74 7.54 18.89
N ASN A 310 15.28 7.05 17.79
CA ASN A 310 16.37 6.08 17.75
C ASN A 310 17.75 6.75 17.86
N GLY A 311 17.84 8.02 18.30
CA GLY A 311 19.12 8.73 18.44
C GLY A 311 19.76 9.11 17.10
N LYS A 312 18.95 9.40 16.10
CA LYS A 312 19.32 9.73 14.71
C LYS A 312 19.87 8.52 13.92
N GLU A 313 19.40 7.34 14.23
CA GLU A 313 19.64 6.11 13.48
C GLU A 313 18.35 5.63 12.81
N PHE A 314 18.42 5.22 11.54
CA PHE A 314 17.26 4.72 10.79
C PHE A 314 17.69 3.63 9.79
N SER A 315 17.28 2.42 10.08
CA SER A 315 17.56 1.23 9.27
C SER A 315 16.44 0.92 8.28
N LEU A 316 16.68 -0.03 7.36
CA LEU A 316 15.63 -0.59 6.50
C LEU A 316 14.51 -1.23 7.36
N LYS A 317 14.86 -1.87 8.47
CA LYS A 317 13.87 -2.44 9.39
C LYS A 317 12.95 -1.38 10.01
N ASP A 318 13.47 -0.18 10.29
CA ASP A 318 12.66 0.94 10.78
C ASP A 318 11.68 1.43 9.71
N ARG A 319 12.13 1.51 8.44
CA ARG A 319 11.27 1.80 7.29
C ARG A 319 10.14 0.79 7.17
N ILE A 320 10.48 -0.49 7.19
CA ILE A 320 9.50 -1.59 7.11
C ILE A 320 8.47 -1.46 8.23
N LYS A 321 8.89 -1.23 9.48
CA LYS A 321 7.97 -1.07 10.62
C LYS A 321 6.99 0.09 10.46
N ASN A 322 7.43 1.24 9.92
CA ASN A 322 6.55 2.36 9.67
C ASN A 322 5.57 2.08 8.53
N CYS A 323 6.06 1.47 7.46
CA CYS A 323 5.24 1.13 6.31
C CYS A 323 4.21 0.04 6.62
N VAL A 324 4.59 -0.99 7.38
CA VAL A 324 3.67 -2.05 7.84
C VAL A 324 2.58 -1.47 8.73
N LEU A 325 2.95 -0.63 9.71
CA LEU A 325 1.97 0.02 10.59
C LEU A 325 1.01 0.91 9.80
N TYR A 326 1.53 1.75 8.90
CA TYR A 326 0.71 2.60 8.04
C TYR A 326 -0.25 1.78 7.16
N SER A 327 0.27 0.72 6.54
CA SER A 327 -0.53 -0.14 5.65
C SER A 327 -1.64 -0.86 6.40
N LYS A 328 -1.38 -1.36 7.60
CA LYS A 328 -2.41 -1.97 8.45
C LYS A 328 -3.50 -0.99 8.84
N GLU A 329 -3.11 0.22 9.25
CA GLU A 329 -4.05 1.22 9.70
C GLU A 329 -4.87 1.82 8.55
N VAL A 330 -4.24 2.08 7.39
CA VAL A 330 -4.89 2.81 6.30
C VAL A 330 -5.41 1.89 5.21
N GLU A 331 -4.60 0.94 4.71
CA GLU A 331 -4.96 0.14 3.53
C GLU A 331 -5.91 -1.04 3.86
N HIS A 332 -5.97 -1.48 5.12
CA HIS A 332 -6.82 -2.60 5.56
C HIS A 332 -8.16 -2.16 6.18
N CYS A 333 -8.43 -0.89 6.22
CA CYS A 333 -9.71 -0.33 6.62
C CYS A 333 -10.29 0.51 5.47
N GLN A 334 -11.39 0.05 4.87
CA GLN A 334 -12.01 0.79 3.77
C GLN A 334 -12.49 2.16 4.22
N ASP A 335 -13.04 2.27 5.43
CA ASP A 335 -13.50 3.55 5.99
C ASP A 335 -12.35 4.56 6.14
N ASN A 336 -11.13 4.09 6.39
CA ASN A 336 -9.94 4.95 6.45
C ASN A 336 -9.47 5.41 5.06
N ILE A 337 -9.63 4.57 4.03
CA ILE A 337 -9.40 4.98 2.63
C ILE A 337 -10.43 6.01 2.22
N ASP A 338 -11.71 5.74 2.48
CA ASP A 338 -12.84 6.62 2.13
C ASP A 338 -12.73 7.96 2.87
N PHE A 339 -12.24 7.97 4.11
CA PHE A 339 -11.94 9.20 4.86
C PHE A 339 -10.93 10.09 4.10
N PHE A 340 -9.84 9.53 3.58
CA PHE A 340 -8.91 10.31 2.78
C PHE A 340 -9.52 10.79 1.46
N ASP A 341 -10.34 9.97 0.81
CA ASP A 341 -11.04 10.37 -0.42
C ASP A 341 -11.97 11.57 -0.16
N GLU A 342 -12.69 11.61 0.98
CA GLU A 342 -13.49 12.76 1.42
C GLU A 342 -12.61 13.98 1.73
N GLU A 343 -11.51 13.81 2.46
CA GLU A 343 -10.57 14.89 2.76
C GLU A 343 -9.99 15.50 1.48
N PHE A 344 -9.69 14.70 0.46
CA PHE A 344 -9.21 15.20 -0.84
C PHE A 344 -10.23 16.08 -1.56
N LEU A 345 -11.51 15.92 -1.30
CA LEU A 345 -12.58 16.72 -1.90
C LEU A 345 -12.87 18.00 -1.12
N PHE A 346 -12.83 17.94 0.22
CA PHE A 346 -13.39 19.01 1.07
C PHE A 346 -12.35 19.76 1.89
N ASN A 347 -11.18 19.18 2.16
CA ASN A 347 -10.18 19.85 2.99
C ASN A 347 -9.27 20.75 2.13
N PRO A 348 -9.21 22.08 2.45
CA PRO A 348 -8.44 23.04 1.68
C PRO A 348 -6.92 22.76 1.59
N ILE A 349 -6.34 21.93 2.49
CA ILE A 349 -4.91 21.57 2.38
C ILE A 349 -4.61 20.75 1.13
N PHE A 350 -5.63 20.10 0.55
CA PHE A 350 -5.53 19.29 -0.66
C PHE A 350 -5.94 20.03 -1.94
N GLU A 351 -6.22 21.33 -1.86
CA GLU A 351 -6.30 22.16 -3.06
C GLU A 351 -4.96 22.15 -3.81
N HIS A 352 -5.00 22.15 -5.13
CA HIS A 352 -3.85 21.85 -5.99
C HIS A 352 -2.53 22.50 -5.55
N ASN A 353 -2.46 23.83 -5.58
CA ASN A 353 -1.21 24.54 -5.24
C ASN A 353 -0.80 24.37 -3.78
N ARG A 354 -1.79 24.24 -2.88
CA ARG A 354 -1.52 24.05 -1.46
C ARG A 354 -1.01 22.65 -1.18
N PHE A 355 -1.55 21.66 -1.89
CA PHE A 355 -1.08 20.27 -1.78
C PHE A 355 0.38 20.13 -2.24
N LEU A 356 0.79 20.83 -3.31
CA LEU A 356 2.19 20.82 -3.74
C LEU A 356 3.15 21.32 -2.65
N ASN A 357 2.68 22.18 -1.74
CA ASN A 357 3.47 22.71 -0.62
C ASN A 357 3.54 21.74 0.60
N LEU A 358 2.79 20.63 0.58
CA LEU A 358 2.96 19.55 1.56
C LEU A 358 4.20 18.70 1.28
N ILE A 359 4.69 18.71 0.03
CA ILE A 359 5.73 17.86 -0.51
C ILE A 359 7.03 18.66 -0.61
#